data_0de5d9ad6ee8bdb6cdd06f5f9da25a09
#
_entry.id   0de5d9ad6ee8bdb6cdd06f5f9da25a09
#
_cell.length_a   1.000
_cell.length_b   1.000
_cell.length_c   1.000
_cell.angle_alpha   90.00
_cell.angle_beta   90.00
_cell.angle_gamma   90.00
#
_symmetry.space_group_name_H-M   'P 1'
#
loop_
_entity.id
_entity.type
_entity.pdbx_description
1 polymer ?
#
loop_
_entity_poly.entity_id
_entity_poly.type
_entity_poly.pdbx_seq_one_letter_code
_entity_poly.pdbx_strand_id
1 'polypeptide(L)' 'IVLTAKEYQLVELLAKYPDKVFSKQNLYESIWQEPFARDNDVINTHISNLRKKLKGEGCRIKTIWGLGYRFAK' A
#
# COMPACT_ATOMS: atom_id res chain seq x y z
N ILE A 1 -3.54 4.05 17.33
CA ILE A 1 -3.69 3.13 16.20
C ILE A 1 -2.51 2.16 16.16
N VAL A 2 -2.83 0.88 16.11
CA VAL A 2 -1.79 -0.15 16.04
C VAL A 2 -1.72 -0.70 14.62
N LEU A 3 -0.56 -0.53 13.99
CA LEU A 3 -0.31 -1.09 12.67
C LEU A 3 0.60 -2.30 12.79
N THR A 4 0.36 -3.31 11.94
CA THR A 4 1.32 -4.40 11.84
C THR A 4 2.60 -3.91 11.18
N ALA A 5 3.68 -4.69 11.32
CA ALA A 5 4.96 -4.30 10.72
C ALA A 5 4.82 -4.09 9.20
N LYS A 6 4.09 -4.96 8.53
CA LYS A 6 3.91 -4.84 7.07
C LYS A 6 3.05 -3.64 6.70
N GLU A 7 2.01 -3.35 7.48
CA GLU A 7 1.18 -2.18 7.27
C GLU A 7 2.00 -0.90 7.42
N TYR A 8 2.80 -0.84 8.46
CA TYR A 8 3.67 0.32 8.70
C TYR A 8 4.64 0.51 7.53
N GLN A 9 5.27 -0.57 7.07
CA GLN A 9 6.20 -0.49 5.96
C GLN A 9 5.52 0.01 4.67
N LEU A 10 4.28 -0.42 4.43
CA LEU A 10 3.52 0.04 3.26
C LEU A 10 3.28 1.53 3.32
N VAL A 11 2.77 2.02 4.46
CA VAL A 11 2.49 3.45 4.63
C VAL A 11 3.79 4.26 4.51
N GLU A 12 4.85 3.79 5.14
CA GLU A 12 6.13 4.48 5.10
C GLU A 12 6.64 4.63 3.67
N LEU A 13 6.58 3.55 2.91
CA LEU A 13 7.04 3.57 1.52
C LEU A 13 6.20 4.52 0.67
N LEU A 14 4.89 4.43 0.79
CA LEU A 14 3.99 5.29 0.02
C LEU A 14 4.16 6.75 0.40
N ALA A 15 4.24 7.05 1.69
CA ALA A 15 4.35 8.42 2.17
C ALA A 15 5.72 9.04 1.88
N LYS A 16 6.75 8.21 1.78
CA LYS A 16 8.10 8.68 1.46
C LYS A 16 8.18 9.21 0.04
N TYR A 17 7.38 8.69 -0.86
CA TYR A 17 7.34 9.11 -2.26
C TYR A 17 5.91 9.53 -2.61
N PRO A 18 5.45 10.69 -2.10
CA PRO A 18 4.07 11.13 -2.37
C PRO A 18 3.87 11.36 -3.86
N ASP A 19 2.66 11.06 -4.31
CA ASP A 19 2.22 11.18 -5.70
C ASP A 19 2.89 10.22 -6.67
N LYS A 20 3.76 9.33 -6.19
CA LYS A 20 4.33 8.29 -7.03
C LYS A 20 3.37 7.10 -7.05
N VAL A 21 3.11 6.57 -8.24
CA VAL A 21 2.27 5.39 -8.40
C VAL A 21 3.13 4.14 -8.22
N PHE A 22 2.74 3.30 -7.25
CA PHE A 22 3.39 2.01 -7.02
C PHE A 22 2.46 0.90 -7.46
N SER A 23 2.96 -0.02 -8.31
CA SER A 23 2.19 -1.19 -8.66
C SER A 23 2.11 -2.14 -7.46
N LYS A 24 1.11 -3.05 -7.47
CA LYS A 24 1.02 -4.08 -6.45
C LYS A 24 2.31 -4.91 -6.39
N GLN A 25 2.86 -5.22 -7.56
CA GLN A 25 4.11 -5.97 -7.63
C GLN A 25 5.25 -5.22 -6.95
N ASN A 26 5.40 -3.93 -7.25
CA ASN A 26 6.45 -3.12 -6.64
C ASN A 26 6.31 -3.08 -5.12
N LEU A 27 5.10 -2.86 -4.63
CA LEU A 27 4.85 -2.82 -3.20
C LEU A 27 5.16 -4.15 -2.54
N TYR A 28 4.66 -5.24 -3.14
CA TYR A 28 4.87 -6.57 -2.58
C TYR A 28 6.34 -6.93 -2.52
N GLU A 29 7.04 -6.77 -3.64
CA GLU A 29 8.45 -7.17 -3.72
C GLU A 29 9.34 -6.30 -2.85
N SER A 30 9.01 -5.02 -2.68
CA SER A 30 9.78 -4.12 -1.83
C SER A 30 9.65 -4.48 -0.35
N ILE A 31 8.48 -4.94 0.07
CA ILE A 31 8.19 -5.15 1.49
C ILE A 31 8.38 -6.60 1.89
N TRP A 32 7.89 -7.54 1.08
CA TRP A 32 8.03 -8.97 1.39
C TRP A 32 9.32 -9.57 0.88
N GLN A 33 9.96 -8.92 -0.10
CA GLN A 33 11.21 -9.38 -0.69
C GLN A 33 11.10 -10.78 -1.28
N GLU A 34 9.94 -11.03 -1.91
CA GLU A 34 9.63 -12.29 -2.57
C GLU A 34 8.99 -11.98 -3.92
N PRO A 35 9.09 -12.90 -4.91
CA PRO A 35 8.42 -12.68 -6.19
C PRO A 35 6.91 -12.57 -6.02
N PHE A 36 6.32 -11.62 -6.73
CA PHE A 36 4.88 -11.38 -6.67
C PHE A 36 4.13 -12.38 -7.57
N ALA A 37 3.08 -13.00 -7.03
CA ALA A 37 2.19 -13.86 -7.80
C ALA A 37 0.95 -13.09 -8.20
N ARG A 38 0.46 -13.29 -9.43
CA ARG A 38 -0.68 -12.55 -9.97
C ARG A 38 -1.94 -12.66 -9.14
N ASP A 39 -2.17 -13.84 -8.54
CA ASP A 39 -3.36 -14.09 -7.75
C ASP A 39 -3.20 -13.72 -6.28
N ASN A 40 -2.13 -13.00 -5.97
CA ASN A 40 -1.84 -12.62 -4.59
C ASN A 40 -2.60 -11.34 -4.23
N ASP A 41 -3.55 -11.46 -3.32
CA ASP A 41 -4.39 -10.34 -2.87
C ASP A 41 -3.87 -9.69 -1.58
N VAL A 42 -2.68 -10.03 -1.16
CA VAL A 42 -2.12 -9.53 0.10
C VAL A 42 -2.09 -8.01 0.12
N ILE A 43 -1.67 -7.38 -0.97
CA ILE A 43 -1.60 -5.92 -1.04
C ILE A 43 -2.99 -5.30 -0.90
N ASN A 44 -3.98 -5.83 -1.62
CA ASN A 44 -5.35 -5.31 -1.52
C ASN A 44 -5.85 -5.39 -0.07
N THR A 45 -5.61 -6.52 0.59
CA THR A 45 -6.05 -6.73 1.95
C THR A 45 -5.37 -5.74 2.91
N HIS A 46 -4.06 -5.56 2.77
CA HIS A 46 -3.32 -4.64 3.62
C HIS A 46 -3.75 -3.20 3.41
N ILE A 47 -3.94 -2.79 2.16
CA ILE A 47 -4.39 -1.43 1.85
C ILE A 47 -5.79 -1.18 2.42
N SER A 48 -6.69 -2.15 2.27
CA SER A 48 -8.03 -2.04 2.82
C SER A 48 -7.99 -1.86 4.34
N ASN A 49 -7.18 -2.67 5.02
CA ASN A 49 -7.04 -2.57 6.48
C ASN A 49 -6.42 -1.23 6.90
N LEU A 50 -5.43 -0.76 6.14
CA LEU A 50 -4.80 0.53 6.41
C LEU A 50 -5.80 1.68 6.31
N ARG A 51 -6.64 1.67 5.28
CA ARG A 51 -7.64 2.71 5.10
C ARG A 51 -8.61 2.74 6.27
N LYS A 52 -9.00 1.58 6.76
CA LYS A 52 -9.89 1.48 7.93
C LYS A 52 -9.20 1.99 9.19
N LYS A 53 -7.95 1.62 9.41
CA LYS A 53 -7.21 2.00 10.62
C LYS A 53 -6.87 3.48 10.65
N LEU A 54 -6.50 4.05 9.50
CA LEU A 54 -6.10 5.45 9.41
C LEU A 54 -7.29 6.39 9.28
N LYS A 55 -8.47 5.86 9.00
CA LYS A 55 -9.70 6.64 8.86
C LYS A 55 -9.51 7.79 7.87
N GLY A 56 -9.67 9.05 8.29
CA GLY A 56 -9.52 10.20 7.42
C GLY A 56 -8.17 10.25 6.69
N GLU A 57 -7.10 9.86 7.36
CA GLU A 57 -5.78 9.84 6.73
C GLU A 57 -5.67 8.72 5.70
N GLY A 58 -6.41 7.64 5.89
CA GLY A 58 -6.42 6.52 4.95
C GLY A 58 -6.93 6.91 3.56
N CYS A 59 -7.72 7.98 3.46
CA CYS A 59 -8.20 8.42 2.16
C CYS A 59 -7.10 8.98 1.27
N ARG A 60 -5.93 9.24 1.83
CA ARG A 60 -4.78 9.70 1.04
C ARG A 60 -4.17 8.58 0.21
N ILE A 61 -4.47 7.33 0.55
CA ILE A 61 -4.03 6.18 -0.24
C ILE A 61 -5.05 5.98 -1.35
N LYS A 62 -4.69 6.40 -2.56
CA LYS A 62 -5.60 6.36 -3.70
C LYS A 62 -5.33 5.14 -4.55
N THR A 63 -6.40 4.53 -5.05
CA THR A 63 -6.31 3.45 -6.02
C THR A 63 -6.20 4.06 -7.42
N ILE A 64 -5.17 3.68 -8.15
CA ILE A 64 -5.01 4.08 -9.54
C ILE A 64 -5.35 2.86 -10.38
N TRP A 65 -6.54 2.86 -10.94
CA TRP A 65 -7.07 1.69 -11.65
C TRP A 65 -6.15 1.24 -12.78
N GLY A 66 -5.82 -0.03 -12.77
CA GLY A 66 -4.93 -0.62 -13.75
C GLY A 66 -3.45 -0.40 -13.49
N LEU A 67 -3.08 0.43 -12.52
CA LEU A 67 -1.67 0.73 -12.24
C LEU A 67 -1.23 0.37 -10.82
N GLY A 68 -2.03 0.72 -9.81
CA GLY A 68 -1.66 0.39 -8.43
C GLY A 68 -2.17 1.41 -7.44
N TYR A 69 -1.30 1.88 -6.57
CA TYR A 69 -1.65 2.78 -5.49
C TYR A 69 -0.73 3.97 -5.42
N ARG A 70 -1.26 5.08 -4.90
CA ARG A 70 -0.52 6.32 -4.77
C ARG A 70 -0.90 6.99 -3.45
N PHE A 71 0.06 7.61 -2.79
CA PHE A 71 -0.22 8.41 -1.60
C PHE A 71 -0.40 9.87 -2.02
N ALA A 72 -1.60 10.38 -1.85
CA ALA A 72 -1.92 11.77 -2.18
C ALA A 72 -1.52 12.65 -1.01
N LYS A 73 -0.62 13.56 -1.27
CA LYS A 73 -0.14 14.46 -0.22
C LYS A 73 -1.13 15.59 0.06
#